data_9a594ec8c02f8bac73483c1d678a88ad
#
_entry.id   9a594ec8c02f8bac73483c1d678a88ad
#
_cell.length_a   1.000
_cell.length_b   1.000
_cell.length_c   1.000
_cell.angle_alpha   90.00
_cell.angle_beta   90.00
_cell.angle_gamma   90.00
#
_symmetry.space_group_name_H-M   'P 1'
#
loop_
_entity.id
_entity.type
_entity.pdbx_description
1 polymer ?
#
loop_
_entity_poly.entity_id
_entity_poly.type
_entity_poly.pdbx_seq_one_letter_code
_entity_poly.pdbx_strand_id
1 'polypeptide(L)'
;MPKAWVKGHREGDGYVFDNGQYFGPFAFGGDIYPLYFMGCAPGTEDAEPFTLIPDEETGALVAQQWYGICADDVEVSWYDLLGNVVLTPMVDEPAVPADPTVLYYEYYDDEELGFLVLEIPVTDVDGMPLMIDKLGYQLFCDYGYGAEPYIFWADIYGFEEDQTVIPYSFNDDMNFLVGGQLVVVYFLGEDLKRIGVQSVYDGGGETNYSEIGWYDLTASSVTSITADDNRTIEYYDLMGRRVDAAKLTRGIYVTSDGRKILVK
;
A
#
# COMPACT_ATOMS: atom_id res chain seq x y z
N MET A 1 -4.52 -4.11 10.40
CA MET A 1 -5.06 -5.43 10.80
C MET A 1 -4.22 -5.98 11.94
N PRO A 2 -4.80 -6.65 12.94
CA PRO A 2 -4.00 -7.29 13.96
C PRO A 2 -3.10 -8.35 13.31
N LYS A 3 -1.82 -8.38 13.69
CA LYS A 3 -0.91 -9.46 13.26
C LYS A 3 -1.32 -10.71 14.02
N ALA A 4 -1.59 -11.79 13.30
CA ALA A 4 -1.91 -13.08 13.89
C ALA A 4 -0.94 -14.15 13.35
N TRP A 5 -0.72 -15.17 14.19
CA TRP A 5 0.10 -16.32 13.84
C TRP A 5 -0.78 -17.53 13.60
N VAL A 6 -0.62 -18.15 12.45
CA VAL A 6 -1.21 -19.45 12.15
C VAL A 6 -0.15 -20.52 12.34
N LYS A 7 -0.49 -21.59 13.09
CA LYS A 7 0.43 -22.68 13.38
C LYS A 7 0.21 -23.83 12.42
N GLY A 8 1.26 -24.20 11.70
CA GLY A 8 1.32 -25.43 10.94
C GLY A 8 2.19 -26.48 11.64
N HIS A 9 2.01 -27.71 11.25
CA HIS A 9 2.87 -28.84 11.61
C HIS A 9 3.34 -29.56 10.35
N ARG A 10 4.48 -30.22 10.43
CA ARG A 10 5.01 -30.97 9.31
C ARG A 10 4.30 -32.32 9.19
N GLU A 11 3.84 -32.66 7.98
CA GLU A 11 3.27 -33.95 7.65
C GLU A 11 3.86 -34.42 6.31
N GLY A 12 4.62 -35.53 6.37
CA GLY A 12 5.40 -35.98 5.22
C GLY A 12 6.44 -34.94 4.78
N ASP A 13 6.39 -34.53 3.52
CA ASP A 13 7.26 -33.51 2.94
C ASP A 13 6.63 -32.11 2.99
N GLY A 14 5.34 -32.00 3.36
CA GLY A 14 4.60 -30.75 3.40
C GLY A 14 4.35 -30.22 4.82
N TYR A 15 3.55 -29.16 4.86
CA TYR A 15 3.09 -28.51 6.09
C TYR A 15 1.57 -28.42 6.06
N VAL A 16 0.94 -28.80 7.18
CA VAL A 16 -0.52 -28.76 7.35
C VAL A 16 -0.88 -27.73 8.40
N PHE A 17 -1.90 -26.95 8.11
CA PHE A 17 -2.46 -25.93 8.99
C PHE A 17 -3.91 -26.30 9.28
N ASP A 18 -4.18 -26.61 10.55
CA ASP A 18 -5.52 -27.01 11.00
C ASP A 18 -6.48 -25.83 10.93
N ASN A 19 -7.74 -26.11 10.63
CA ASN A 19 -8.83 -25.14 10.62
C ASN A 19 -9.22 -24.70 12.04
N GLY A 20 -9.91 -23.54 12.15
CA GLY A 20 -10.44 -23.03 13.40
C GLY A 20 -9.41 -22.33 14.28
N GLN A 21 -8.26 -21.95 13.75
CA GLN A 21 -7.28 -21.19 14.52
C GLN A 21 -7.71 -19.73 14.66
N TYR A 22 -7.83 -19.27 15.90
CA TYR A 22 -8.28 -17.92 16.23
C TYR A 22 -7.28 -16.87 15.72
N PHE A 23 -7.77 -15.93 14.91
CA PHE A 23 -6.99 -14.90 14.24
C PHE A 23 -7.06 -13.52 14.92
N GLY A 24 -8.06 -13.31 15.76
CA GLY A 24 -8.28 -12.06 16.48
C GLY A 24 -9.70 -11.53 16.34
N PRO A 25 -10.04 -10.44 17.05
CA PRO A 25 -11.34 -9.80 16.92
C PRO A 25 -11.34 -8.85 15.70
N PHE A 26 -12.50 -8.74 15.07
CA PHE A 26 -12.77 -7.76 14.02
C PHE A 26 -14.01 -6.95 14.37
N ALA A 27 -13.90 -5.63 14.38
CA ALA A 27 -15.01 -4.72 14.65
C ALA A 27 -15.65 -4.27 13.32
N PHE A 28 -16.96 -4.51 13.17
CA PHE A 28 -17.71 -4.06 11.99
C PHE A 28 -19.15 -3.69 12.40
N GLY A 29 -19.62 -2.53 11.97
CA GLY A 29 -21.00 -2.07 12.22
C GLY A 29 -21.35 -1.83 13.71
N GLY A 30 -20.36 -1.73 14.59
CA GLY A 30 -20.53 -1.62 16.05
C GLY A 30 -20.47 -2.95 16.79
N ASP A 31 -20.42 -4.06 16.08
CA ASP A 31 -20.28 -5.40 16.61
C ASP A 31 -18.84 -5.91 16.53
N ILE A 32 -18.47 -6.84 17.38
CA ILE A 32 -17.14 -7.49 17.39
C ILE A 32 -17.33 -8.96 17.02
N TYR A 33 -16.64 -9.37 15.95
CA TYR A 33 -16.64 -10.73 15.43
C TYR A 33 -15.32 -11.41 15.72
N PRO A 34 -15.27 -12.66 16.19
CA PRO A 34 -14.07 -13.45 16.21
C PRO A 34 -13.71 -13.85 14.77
N LEU A 35 -12.43 -13.81 14.43
CA LEU A 35 -11.97 -14.28 13.13
C LEU A 35 -11.13 -15.54 13.30
N TYR A 36 -11.28 -16.48 12.37
CA TYR A 36 -10.60 -17.76 12.36
C TYR A 36 -9.95 -18.04 11.00
N PHE A 37 -8.78 -18.65 11.01
CA PHE A 37 -8.14 -19.20 9.82
C PHE A 37 -8.85 -20.51 9.43
N MET A 38 -9.23 -20.61 8.16
CA MET A 38 -9.89 -21.79 7.61
C MET A 38 -9.33 -22.08 6.21
N GLY A 39 -8.98 -23.34 5.94
CA GLY A 39 -8.73 -23.83 4.60
C GLY A 39 -9.99 -24.47 4.01
N CYS A 40 -10.07 -24.50 2.68
CA CYS A 40 -11.17 -25.17 1.96
C CYS A 40 -10.71 -25.76 0.62
N ALA A 41 -11.47 -26.70 0.12
CA ALA A 41 -11.27 -27.22 -1.22
C ALA A 41 -11.41 -26.11 -2.27
N PRO A 42 -10.55 -26.06 -3.31
CA PRO A 42 -10.56 -25.00 -4.31
C PRO A 42 -11.93 -24.84 -4.99
N GLY A 43 -12.46 -23.62 -4.97
CA GLY A 43 -13.75 -23.28 -5.58
C GLY A 43 -14.99 -23.78 -4.84
N THR A 44 -14.84 -24.23 -3.60
CA THR A 44 -15.95 -24.70 -2.75
C THR A 44 -15.92 -24.03 -1.36
N GLU A 45 -16.94 -24.30 -0.56
CA GLU A 45 -17.01 -23.91 0.87
C GLU A 45 -16.73 -25.13 1.78
N ASP A 46 -16.31 -26.26 1.22
CA ASP A 46 -16.00 -27.46 2.00
C ASP A 46 -14.70 -27.26 2.78
N ALA A 47 -14.81 -27.24 4.10
CA ALA A 47 -13.66 -27.03 4.97
C ALA A 47 -12.67 -28.20 4.87
N GLU A 48 -11.43 -27.87 4.50
CA GLU A 48 -10.28 -28.79 4.46
C GLU A 48 -9.08 -28.13 5.12
N PRO A 49 -8.20 -28.87 5.82
CA PRO A 49 -6.94 -28.32 6.31
C PRO A 49 -6.11 -27.71 5.18
N PHE A 50 -5.55 -26.52 5.41
CA PHE A 50 -4.69 -25.87 4.44
C PHE A 50 -3.32 -26.55 4.40
N THR A 51 -2.89 -26.98 3.22
CA THR A 51 -1.66 -27.74 3.04
C THR A 51 -0.71 -27.04 2.06
N LEU A 52 0.54 -26.91 2.44
CA LEU A 52 1.63 -26.42 1.60
C LEU A 52 2.55 -27.60 1.25
N ILE A 53 2.77 -27.85 -0.04
CA ILE A 53 3.64 -28.93 -0.55
C ILE A 53 4.85 -28.30 -1.25
N PRO A 54 6.08 -28.79 -0.99
CA PRO A 54 7.27 -28.34 -1.70
C PRO A 54 7.18 -28.64 -3.20
N ASP A 55 7.50 -27.66 -4.01
CA ASP A 55 7.81 -27.81 -5.42
C ASP A 55 9.31 -28.09 -5.58
N GLU A 56 9.66 -29.26 -6.15
CA GLU A 56 11.04 -29.71 -6.24
C GLU A 56 11.90 -28.89 -7.21
N GLU A 57 11.27 -28.20 -8.18
CA GLU A 57 12.01 -27.43 -9.21
C GLU A 57 12.36 -26.03 -8.68
N THR A 58 11.44 -25.40 -7.96
CA THR A 58 11.58 -24.00 -7.53
C THR A 58 11.96 -23.87 -6.06
N GLY A 59 11.77 -24.91 -5.26
CA GLY A 59 11.90 -24.87 -3.80
C GLY A 59 10.77 -24.11 -3.10
N ALA A 60 9.77 -23.67 -3.85
CA ALA A 60 8.59 -22.99 -3.32
C ALA A 60 7.69 -23.97 -2.57
N LEU A 61 6.88 -23.45 -1.65
CA LEU A 61 5.77 -24.18 -1.04
C LEU A 61 4.46 -23.78 -1.73
N VAL A 62 3.79 -24.75 -2.34
CA VAL A 62 2.57 -24.51 -3.12
C VAL A 62 1.35 -25.00 -2.35
N ALA A 63 0.35 -24.14 -2.21
CA ALA A 63 -0.91 -24.49 -1.56
C ALA A 63 -1.74 -25.43 -2.43
N GLN A 64 -2.31 -26.44 -1.79
CA GLN A 64 -3.24 -27.37 -2.41
C GLN A 64 -4.70 -26.93 -2.25
N GLN A 65 -4.99 -26.15 -1.22
CA GLN A 65 -6.29 -25.61 -0.90
C GLN A 65 -6.30 -24.08 -1.03
N TRP A 66 -7.49 -23.51 -1.00
CA TRP A 66 -7.67 -22.12 -0.71
C TRP A 66 -7.74 -21.93 0.80
N TYR A 67 -7.46 -20.72 1.28
CA TYR A 67 -7.68 -20.37 2.67
C TYR A 67 -8.42 -19.03 2.78
N GLY A 68 -9.06 -18.84 3.90
CA GLY A 68 -9.74 -17.60 4.19
C GLY A 68 -9.83 -17.30 5.66
N ILE A 69 -10.40 -16.14 5.94
CA ILE A 69 -10.69 -15.67 7.29
C ILE A 69 -12.21 -15.76 7.46
N CYS A 70 -12.65 -16.52 8.46
CA CYS A 70 -14.05 -16.79 8.73
C CYS A 70 -14.46 -16.20 10.07
N ALA A 71 -15.74 -15.82 10.19
CA ALA A 71 -16.33 -15.39 11.46
C ALA A 71 -16.75 -16.54 12.38
N ASP A 72 -16.68 -17.77 11.89
CA ASP A 72 -17.04 -19.00 12.60
C ASP A 72 -15.88 -20.01 12.51
N ASP A 73 -15.69 -20.83 13.55
CA ASP A 73 -14.66 -21.86 13.62
C ASP A 73 -15.11 -23.24 13.11
N VAL A 74 -16.38 -23.37 12.78
CA VAL A 74 -17.01 -24.64 12.37
C VAL A 74 -17.58 -24.56 10.94
N GLU A 75 -18.24 -23.45 10.60
CA GLU A 75 -18.83 -23.24 9.29
C GLU A 75 -18.07 -22.18 8.51
N VAL A 76 -17.86 -22.47 7.23
CA VAL A 76 -17.16 -21.59 6.31
C VAL A 76 -18.04 -20.39 5.95
N SER A 77 -17.92 -19.34 6.75
CA SER A 77 -18.56 -18.04 6.52
C SER A 77 -17.46 -17.04 6.15
N TRP A 78 -17.18 -16.90 4.86
CA TRP A 78 -16.03 -16.16 4.36
C TRP A 78 -16.17 -14.65 4.55
N TYR A 79 -15.14 -14.04 5.15
CA TYR A 79 -14.86 -12.62 5.02
C TYR A 79 -13.98 -12.33 3.82
N ASP A 80 -12.96 -13.18 3.61
CA ASP A 80 -12.03 -13.07 2.50
C ASP A 80 -11.50 -14.47 2.16
N LEU A 81 -11.30 -14.75 0.88
CA LEU A 81 -10.85 -16.04 0.38
C LEU A 81 -9.66 -15.87 -0.56
N LEU A 82 -8.56 -16.50 -0.24
CA LEU A 82 -7.31 -16.45 -0.98
C LEU A 82 -6.99 -17.83 -1.56
N GLY A 83 -6.79 -17.86 -2.87
CA GLY A 83 -6.41 -19.09 -3.60
C GLY A 83 -5.05 -18.97 -4.27
N ASN A 84 -4.55 -20.09 -4.77
CA ASN A 84 -3.30 -20.20 -5.52
C ASN A 84 -2.08 -19.61 -4.77
N VAL A 85 -2.00 -19.88 -3.48
CA VAL A 85 -0.91 -19.38 -2.64
C VAL A 85 0.38 -20.14 -2.93
N VAL A 86 1.44 -19.40 -3.19
CA VAL A 86 2.80 -19.92 -3.36
C VAL A 86 3.71 -19.12 -2.43
N LEU A 87 4.45 -19.84 -1.57
CA LEU A 87 5.47 -19.25 -0.72
C LEU A 87 6.84 -19.58 -1.31
N THR A 88 7.50 -18.58 -1.86
CA THR A 88 8.86 -18.73 -2.39
C THR A 88 9.85 -18.34 -1.30
N PRO A 89 10.91 -19.14 -1.08
CA PRO A 89 12.00 -18.73 -0.18
C PRO A 89 12.58 -17.40 -0.66
N MET A 90 12.63 -16.42 0.21
CA MET A 90 13.31 -15.17 -0.08
C MET A 90 14.78 -15.31 0.30
N VAL A 91 15.67 -14.92 -0.61
CA VAL A 91 17.11 -14.85 -0.38
C VAL A 91 17.46 -13.41 -0.06
N ASP A 92 18.28 -13.22 0.98
CA ASP A 92 18.81 -11.92 1.32
C ASP A 92 19.97 -11.58 0.38
N GLU A 93 19.66 -10.87 -0.70
CA GLU A 93 20.62 -10.46 -1.72
C GLU A 93 20.44 -8.97 -2.07
N PRO A 94 21.48 -8.32 -2.61
CA PRO A 94 21.37 -6.94 -3.08
C PRO A 94 20.36 -6.84 -4.21
N ALA A 95 19.47 -5.84 -4.13
CA ALA A 95 18.48 -5.57 -5.18
C ALA A 95 18.20 -4.07 -5.26
N VAL A 96 17.91 -3.58 -6.44
CA VAL A 96 17.46 -2.19 -6.65
C VAL A 96 15.94 -2.16 -6.57
N PRO A 97 15.34 -1.48 -5.58
CA PRO A 97 13.88 -1.44 -5.45
C PRO A 97 13.24 -0.71 -6.63
N ALA A 98 12.03 -1.13 -7.00
CA ALA A 98 11.25 -0.46 -8.02
C ALA A 98 10.83 0.94 -7.60
N ASP A 99 10.57 1.82 -8.58
CA ASP A 99 10.28 3.23 -8.36
C ASP A 99 8.93 3.43 -7.67
N PRO A 100 8.89 4.18 -6.57
CA PRO A 100 7.66 4.52 -5.88
C PRO A 100 6.93 5.69 -6.56
N THR A 101 5.67 5.89 -6.20
CA THR A 101 4.85 6.98 -6.74
C THR A 101 4.12 7.73 -5.64
N VAL A 102 4.10 9.05 -5.71
CA VAL A 102 3.18 9.88 -4.92
C VAL A 102 1.84 9.93 -5.65
N LEU A 103 0.81 9.33 -5.06
CA LEU A 103 -0.53 9.25 -5.63
C LEU A 103 -1.37 10.48 -5.33
N TYR A 104 -1.17 11.07 -4.15
CA TYR A 104 -1.97 12.17 -3.64
C TYR A 104 -1.17 13.02 -2.67
N TYR A 105 -1.45 14.33 -2.69
CA TYR A 105 -0.91 15.33 -1.79
C TYR A 105 -2.01 16.33 -1.42
N GLU A 106 -2.10 16.67 -0.15
CA GLU A 106 -2.95 17.74 0.36
C GLU A 106 -2.24 18.46 1.51
N TYR A 107 -2.44 19.78 1.59
CA TYR A 107 -1.89 20.61 2.66
C TYR A 107 -3.02 21.39 3.33
N TYR A 108 -3.03 21.42 4.65
CA TYR A 108 -4.00 22.11 5.48
C TYR A 108 -3.32 23.33 6.14
N ASP A 109 -3.55 24.51 5.61
CA ASP A 109 -2.93 25.77 6.06
C ASP A 109 -3.21 26.08 7.53
N ASP A 110 -4.40 25.76 8.02
CA ASP A 110 -4.83 26.04 9.40
C ASP A 110 -4.08 25.19 10.44
N GLU A 111 -3.54 24.05 10.04
CA GLU A 111 -2.88 23.08 10.91
C GLU A 111 -1.36 22.95 10.64
N GLU A 112 -0.88 23.62 9.59
CA GLU A 112 0.50 23.47 9.07
C GLU A 112 0.87 21.99 8.82
N LEU A 113 -0.12 21.23 8.35
CA LEU A 113 -0.07 19.79 8.23
C LEU A 113 -0.26 19.36 6.78
N GLY A 114 0.54 18.43 6.31
CA GLY A 114 0.40 17.82 5.00
C GLY A 114 0.03 16.34 5.08
N PHE A 115 -0.60 15.87 4.02
CA PHE A 115 -1.07 14.49 3.88
C PHE A 115 -0.63 13.92 2.53
N LEU A 116 0.08 12.80 2.57
CA LEU A 116 0.58 12.08 1.41
C LEU A 116 -0.04 10.70 1.31
N VAL A 117 -0.36 10.28 0.09
CA VAL A 117 -0.63 8.88 -0.22
C VAL A 117 0.43 8.39 -1.20
N LEU A 118 1.14 7.34 -0.83
CA LEU A 118 2.23 6.77 -1.59
C LEU A 118 1.90 5.35 -2.04
N GLU A 119 2.37 4.98 -3.20
CA GLU A 119 2.48 3.60 -3.64
C GLU A 119 3.97 3.24 -3.70
N ILE A 120 4.38 2.29 -2.86
CA ILE A 120 5.75 1.79 -2.79
C ILE A 120 5.72 0.32 -3.21
N PRO A 121 6.27 -0.02 -4.38
CA PRO A 121 6.34 -1.41 -4.82
C PRO A 121 7.19 -2.25 -3.85
N VAL A 122 6.70 -3.43 -3.50
CA VAL A 122 7.44 -4.41 -2.69
C VAL A 122 8.24 -5.37 -3.57
N THR A 123 8.67 -4.88 -4.73
CA THR A 123 9.45 -5.61 -5.72
C THR A 123 10.67 -4.78 -6.14
N ASP A 124 11.66 -5.45 -6.69
CA ASP A 124 12.77 -4.80 -7.38
C ASP A 124 12.39 -4.36 -8.81
N VAL A 125 13.36 -3.76 -9.52
CA VAL A 125 13.20 -3.29 -10.92
C VAL A 125 12.91 -4.42 -11.92
N ASP A 126 13.21 -5.67 -11.58
CA ASP A 126 12.93 -6.87 -12.39
C ASP A 126 11.60 -7.52 -12.02
N GLY A 127 10.88 -6.97 -11.04
CA GLY A 127 9.60 -7.46 -10.53
C GLY A 127 9.71 -8.59 -9.51
N MET A 128 10.92 -8.89 -9.00
CA MET A 128 11.12 -9.89 -7.97
C MET A 128 10.74 -9.34 -6.59
N PRO A 129 10.09 -10.14 -5.73
CA PRO A 129 9.70 -9.70 -4.39
C PRO A 129 10.90 -9.29 -3.54
N LEU A 130 10.77 -8.21 -2.78
CA LEU A 130 11.73 -7.75 -1.79
C LEU A 130 11.35 -8.18 -0.36
N MET A 131 12.34 -8.34 0.50
CA MET A 131 12.12 -8.55 1.94
C MET A 131 11.59 -7.27 2.57
N ILE A 132 10.32 -7.31 3.02
CA ILE A 132 9.60 -6.12 3.52
C ILE A 132 10.28 -5.51 4.77
N ASP A 133 10.89 -6.33 5.59
CA ASP A 133 11.64 -5.90 6.79
C ASP A 133 12.95 -5.17 6.47
N LYS A 134 13.39 -5.24 5.21
CA LYS A 134 14.58 -4.54 4.67
C LYS A 134 14.22 -3.40 3.71
N LEU A 135 12.95 -3.24 3.40
CA LEU A 135 12.44 -2.17 2.57
C LEU A 135 12.08 -0.96 3.44
N GLY A 136 12.55 0.20 3.02
CA GLY A 136 12.21 1.49 3.59
C GLY A 136 11.93 2.50 2.48
N TYR A 137 11.65 3.72 2.89
CA TYR A 137 11.49 4.85 1.98
C TYR A 137 11.95 6.14 2.62
N GLN A 138 12.25 7.12 1.79
CA GLN A 138 12.53 8.50 2.21
C GLN A 138 11.73 9.48 1.36
N LEU A 139 11.40 10.62 1.97
CA LEU A 139 10.72 11.72 1.29
C LEU A 139 11.72 12.82 0.97
N PHE A 140 11.47 13.55 -0.13
CA PHE A 140 12.24 14.71 -0.54
C PHE A 140 11.33 15.90 -0.72
N CYS A 141 11.72 17.04 -0.18
CA CYS A 141 11.01 18.31 -0.30
C CYS A 141 11.83 19.29 -1.14
N ASP A 142 11.21 19.91 -2.13
CA ASP A 142 11.85 20.95 -2.94
C ASP A 142 11.00 22.24 -2.92
N TYR A 143 11.55 23.26 -2.29
CA TYR A 143 10.97 24.61 -2.20
C TYR A 143 11.41 25.53 -3.35
N GLY A 144 12.10 24.98 -4.38
CA GLY A 144 12.62 25.74 -5.51
C GLY A 144 14.12 26.09 -5.37
N TYR A 145 14.77 25.60 -4.34
CA TYR A 145 16.20 25.81 -4.08
C TYR A 145 17.02 24.52 -4.20
N GLY A 146 16.38 23.43 -4.52
CA GLY A 146 16.92 22.06 -4.57
C GLY A 146 16.16 21.15 -3.61
N ALA A 147 16.21 19.86 -3.92
CA ALA A 147 15.54 18.84 -3.11
C ALA A 147 16.38 18.47 -1.89
N GLU A 148 15.76 18.44 -0.73
CA GLU A 148 16.36 18.00 0.52
C GLU A 148 15.54 16.85 1.12
N PRO A 149 16.18 15.86 1.78
CA PRO A 149 15.48 14.82 2.50
C PRO A 149 14.59 15.41 3.60
N TYR A 150 13.37 14.90 3.72
CA TYR A 150 12.50 15.21 4.85
C TYR A 150 13.00 14.50 6.10
N ILE A 151 13.02 15.21 7.21
CA ILE A 151 13.43 14.65 8.51
C ILE A 151 12.18 14.24 9.29
N PHE A 152 12.05 12.96 9.57
CA PHE A 152 11.05 12.43 10.49
C PHE A 152 11.55 12.59 11.92
N TRP A 153 11.03 13.59 12.61
CA TRP A 153 11.49 13.93 13.97
C TRP A 153 11.09 12.86 14.99
N ALA A 154 12.05 12.44 15.80
CA ALA A 154 11.91 11.36 16.77
C ALA A 154 10.75 11.56 17.75
N ASP A 155 10.56 12.78 18.24
CA ASP A 155 9.52 13.14 19.20
C ASP A 155 8.10 13.14 18.61
N ILE A 156 7.97 13.26 17.29
CA ILE A 156 6.68 13.22 16.59
C ILE A 156 6.31 11.78 16.20
N TYR A 157 7.27 11.05 15.61
CA TYR A 157 7.02 9.71 15.05
C TYR A 157 7.41 8.58 16.01
N GLY A 158 7.88 8.89 17.21
CA GLY A 158 8.18 7.89 18.24
C GLY A 158 9.47 7.09 18.00
N PHE A 159 10.42 7.63 17.22
CA PHE A 159 11.73 7.03 17.01
C PHE A 159 12.70 7.34 18.14
N GLU A 160 13.82 6.60 18.24
CA GLU A 160 14.89 6.89 19.19
C GLU A 160 15.70 8.14 18.80
N GLU A 161 15.81 8.40 17.49
CA GLU A 161 16.51 9.54 16.91
C GLU A 161 15.83 10.01 15.62
N ASP A 162 16.10 11.23 15.17
CA ASP A 162 15.61 11.77 13.91
C ASP A 162 16.10 10.92 12.74
N GLN A 163 15.19 10.60 11.81
CA GLN A 163 15.46 9.73 10.67
C GLN A 163 15.04 10.37 9.36
N THR A 164 15.74 10.01 8.28
CA THR A 164 15.34 10.35 6.90
C THR A 164 14.77 9.16 6.16
N VAL A 165 15.05 7.93 6.62
CA VAL A 165 14.53 6.68 6.04
C VAL A 165 13.63 6.01 7.06
N ILE A 166 12.41 5.70 6.63
CA ILE A 166 11.39 5.03 7.44
C ILE A 166 11.22 3.60 6.94
N PRO A 167 11.19 2.59 7.83
CA PRO A 167 10.85 1.22 7.43
C PRO A 167 9.45 1.16 6.78
N TYR A 168 9.31 0.45 5.67
CA TYR A 168 8.01 0.26 4.98
C TYR A 168 6.94 -0.32 5.91
N SER A 169 7.34 -1.17 6.85
CA SER A 169 6.45 -1.79 7.85
C SER A 169 6.12 -0.90 9.05
N PHE A 170 6.69 0.31 9.12
CA PHE A 170 6.39 1.25 10.21
C PHE A 170 4.91 1.66 10.13
N ASN A 171 4.23 1.66 11.27
CA ASN A 171 2.82 1.95 11.35
C ASN A 171 2.47 2.58 12.70
N ASP A 172 1.99 3.82 12.65
CA ASP A 172 1.47 4.59 13.77
C ASP A 172 0.32 5.50 13.32
N ASP A 173 -0.09 6.47 14.13
CA ASP A 173 -1.16 7.41 13.80
C ASP A 173 -0.79 8.40 12.68
N MET A 174 0.51 8.62 12.47
CA MET A 174 1.05 9.57 11.47
C MET A 174 1.54 8.89 10.20
N ASN A 175 1.65 7.56 10.21
CA ASN A 175 2.17 6.77 9.10
C ASN A 175 1.54 5.37 9.13
N PHE A 176 0.68 5.06 8.17
CA PHE A 176 -0.07 3.81 8.18
C PHE A 176 -0.38 3.29 6.79
N LEU A 177 -0.46 1.96 6.68
CA LEU A 177 -0.74 1.25 5.44
C LEU A 177 -2.23 0.93 5.31
N VAL A 178 -2.86 1.36 4.20
CA VAL A 178 -4.26 1.09 3.87
C VAL A 178 -4.39 0.59 2.44
N GLY A 179 -4.89 -0.63 2.27
CA GLY A 179 -5.14 -1.19 0.95
C GLY A 179 -3.90 -1.26 0.04
N GLY A 180 -2.72 -1.46 0.62
CA GLY A 180 -1.45 -1.47 -0.12
C GLY A 180 -0.86 -0.09 -0.40
N GLN A 181 -1.54 0.98 0.02
CA GLN A 181 -1.06 2.35 -0.08
C GLN A 181 -0.61 2.85 1.28
N LEU A 182 0.52 3.55 1.31
CA LEU A 182 1.05 4.15 2.52
C LEU A 182 0.53 5.58 2.65
N VAL A 183 -0.03 5.89 3.80
CA VAL A 183 -0.49 7.23 4.16
C VAL A 183 0.49 7.83 5.14
N VAL A 184 1.01 9.00 4.82
CA VAL A 184 2.01 9.71 5.64
C VAL A 184 1.50 11.11 5.95
N VAL A 185 1.45 11.43 7.22
CA VAL A 185 1.25 12.79 7.71
C VAL A 185 2.61 13.44 7.91
N TYR A 186 2.77 14.68 7.44
CA TYR A 186 4.04 15.40 7.49
C TYR A 186 3.83 16.87 7.83
N PHE A 187 4.87 17.53 8.33
CA PHE A 187 4.87 18.95 8.66
C PHE A 187 5.74 19.70 7.66
N LEU A 188 5.12 20.47 6.78
CA LEU A 188 5.80 21.23 5.73
C LEU A 188 5.23 22.62 5.60
N GLY A 189 6.06 23.56 5.15
CA GLY A 189 5.63 24.94 4.89
C GLY A 189 4.86 25.10 3.58
N GLU A 190 4.15 26.23 3.47
CA GLU A 190 3.25 26.57 2.34
C GLU A 190 3.95 26.64 0.97
N ASP A 191 5.27 26.87 0.92
CA ASP A 191 6.00 27.18 -0.32
C ASP A 191 6.56 25.96 -1.05
N LEU A 192 6.15 24.73 -0.66
CA LEU A 192 6.60 23.49 -1.31
C LEU A 192 6.22 23.48 -2.80
N LYS A 193 7.20 23.24 -3.67
CA LYS A 193 7.03 23.21 -5.13
C LYS A 193 6.79 21.81 -5.64
N ARG A 194 7.50 20.83 -5.09
CA ARG A 194 7.31 19.41 -5.38
C ARG A 194 7.73 18.56 -4.18
N ILE A 195 7.16 17.39 -4.10
CA ILE A 195 7.52 16.37 -3.15
C ILE A 195 7.91 15.09 -3.88
N GLY A 196 8.93 14.39 -3.39
CA GLY A 196 9.40 13.14 -3.97
C GLY A 196 9.43 12.03 -2.94
N VAL A 197 9.30 10.79 -3.41
CA VAL A 197 9.48 9.58 -2.63
C VAL A 197 10.51 8.70 -3.30
N GLN A 198 11.36 8.05 -2.51
CA GLN A 198 12.38 7.11 -2.99
C GLN A 198 12.35 5.86 -2.13
N SER A 199 12.30 4.69 -2.74
CA SER A 199 12.44 3.41 -2.04
C SER A 199 13.90 3.16 -1.67
N VAL A 200 14.12 2.56 -0.50
CA VAL A 200 15.45 2.18 0.02
C VAL A 200 15.40 0.71 0.39
N TYR A 201 16.34 -0.08 -0.10
CA TYR A 201 16.43 -1.49 0.23
C TYR A 201 17.82 -1.84 0.77
N ASP A 202 17.84 -2.38 1.99
CA ASP A 202 19.06 -2.81 2.68
C ASP A 202 19.13 -4.35 2.73
N GLY A 203 19.51 -4.94 1.60
CA GLY A 203 19.57 -6.39 1.39
C GLY A 203 20.95 -6.86 0.95
N GLY A 204 21.31 -8.08 1.34
CA GLY A 204 22.61 -8.69 0.99
C GLY A 204 23.82 -7.94 1.48
N GLY A 205 23.67 -7.04 2.48
CA GLY A 205 24.73 -6.20 3.03
C GLY A 205 25.02 -4.95 2.18
N GLU A 206 24.14 -4.60 1.24
CA GLU A 206 24.22 -3.39 0.41
C GLU A 206 22.93 -2.59 0.49
N THR A 207 23.06 -1.26 0.57
CA THR A 207 21.90 -0.35 0.52
C THR A 207 21.74 0.19 -0.89
N ASN A 208 20.60 -0.08 -1.51
CA ASN A 208 20.24 0.33 -2.85
C ASN A 208 19.02 1.25 -2.83
N TYR A 209 18.92 2.12 -3.83
CA TYR A 209 17.90 3.16 -3.94
C TYR A 209 17.21 3.06 -5.30
N SER A 210 15.90 3.33 -5.32
CA SER A 210 15.15 3.56 -6.56
C SER A 210 15.45 4.93 -7.17
N GLU A 211 14.89 5.23 -8.31
CA GLU A 211 14.72 6.63 -8.73
C GLU A 211 13.69 7.33 -7.82
N ILE A 212 13.71 8.67 -7.80
CA ILE A 212 12.75 9.45 -6.99
C ILE A 212 11.47 9.67 -7.80
N GLY A 213 10.36 9.17 -7.28
CA GLY A 213 9.02 9.45 -7.80
C GLY A 213 8.57 10.86 -7.39
N TRP A 214 8.62 11.83 -8.31
CA TRP A 214 8.27 13.22 -8.05
C TRP A 214 6.80 13.53 -8.28
N TYR A 215 6.23 14.38 -7.42
CA TYR A 215 4.91 14.97 -7.54
C TYR A 215 5.02 16.50 -7.55
N ASP A 216 4.72 17.14 -8.69
CA ASP A 216 4.80 18.58 -8.86
C ASP A 216 3.54 19.28 -8.36
N LEU A 217 3.67 20.09 -7.33
CA LEU A 217 2.57 20.87 -6.75
C LEU A 217 2.21 22.08 -7.60
N THR A 218 3.18 22.60 -8.35
CA THR A 218 2.96 23.73 -9.28
C THR A 218 2.19 23.31 -10.53
N ALA A 219 2.25 22.03 -10.92
CA ALA A 219 1.48 21.48 -12.03
C ALA A 219 -0.01 21.27 -11.69
N SER A 220 -0.37 21.29 -10.41
CA SER A 220 -1.77 21.23 -9.94
C SER A 220 -2.52 22.56 -10.09
N SER A 221 -1.85 23.65 -10.47
CA SER A 221 -2.55 24.84 -10.92
C SER A 221 -3.27 24.49 -12.23
N VAL A 222 -4.59 24.40 -12.15
CA VAL A 222 -5.51 24.29 -13.28
C VAL A 222 -4.92 25.05 -14.47
N THR A 223 -4.40 24.31 -15.45
CA THR A 223 -4.04 24.90 -16.73
C THR A 223 -5.35 25.52 -17.22
N SER A 224 -5.44 26.86 -17.23
CA SER A 224 -6.57 27.54 -17.81
C SER A 224 -6.76 26.94 -19.20
N ILE A 225 -7.92 26.32 -19.42
CA ILE A 225 -8.28 25.75 -20.72
C ILE A 225 -8.29 26.93 -21.69
N THR A 226 -7.18 27.12 -22.38
CA THR A 226 -7.21 27.89 -23.62
C THR A 226 -8.02 27.06 -24.60
N ALA A 227 -9.20 27.56 -24.95
CA ALA A 227 -10.18 26.92 -25.81
C ALA A 227 -9.66 26.83 -27.26
N ASP A 228 -8.72 25.93 -27.51
CA ASP A 228 -8.21 25.70 -28.88
C ASP A 228 -7.91 24.22 -29.20
N ASP A 229 -8.56 23.32 -28.51
CA ASP A 229 -8.56 21.90 -28.90
C ASP A 229 -10.03 21.47 -29.08
N ASN A 230 -10.42 21.17 -30.32
CA ASN A 230 -11.76 20.84 -30.78
C ASN A 230 -12.26 19.47 -30.27
N ARG A 231 -11.78 19.02 -29.10
CA ARG A 231 -12.22 17.83 -28.40
C ARG A 231 -13.20 18.22 -27.30
N THR A 232 -14.43 17.74 -27.41
CA THR A 232 -15.42 17.88 -26.35
C THR A 232 -14.97 17.10 -25.11
N ILE A 233 -14.42 17.79 -24.10
CA ILE A 233 -14.04 17.16 -22.84
C ILE A 233 -15.32 16.92 -22.04
N GLU A 234 -15.54 15.67 -21.67
CA GLU A 234 -16.64 15.28 -20.78
C GLU A 234 -16.12 15.20 -19.34
N TYR A 235 -16.96 15.55 -18.38
CA TYR A 235 -16.67 15.57 -16.96
C TYR A 235 -17.45 14.49 -16.24
N TYR A 236 -16.81 13.81 -15.29
CA TYR A 236 -17.40 12.76 -14.48
C TYR A 236 -17.16 13.06 -13.00
N ASP A 237 -18.16 12.82 -12.16
CA ASP A 237 -17.98 12.88 -10.71
C ASP A 237 -17.19 11.63 -10.22
N LEU A 238 -16.83 11.61 -8.93
CA LEU A 238 -16.08 10.49 -8.35
C LEU A 238 -16.84 9.14 -8.35
N MET A 239 -18.14 9.18 -8.65
CA MET A 239 -18.99 7.99 -8.83
C MET A 239 -19.08 7.55 -10.30
N GLY A 240 -18.31 8.20 -11.20
CA GLY A 240 -18.32 7.91 -12.64
C GLY A 240 -19.54 8.43 -13.39
N ARG A 241 -20.37 9.28 -12.78
CA ARG A 241 -21.54 9.87 -13.45
C ARG A 241 -21.11 11.12 -14.22
N ARG A 242 -21.53 11.18 -15.48
CA ARG A 242 -21.29 12.33 -16.35
C ARG A 242 -21.97 13.60 -15.80
N VAL A 243 -21.21 14.69 -15.75
CA VAL A 243 -21.66 16.01 -15.27
C VAL A 243 -21.52 17.01 -16.42
N ASP A 244 -22.55 17.82 -16.62
CA ASP A 244 -22.52 18.92 -17.59
C ASP A 244 -21.51 19.98 -17.13
N ALA A 245 -20.60 20.40 -18.01
CA ALA A 245 -19.58 21.41 -17.73
C ALA A 245 -20.17 22.73 -17.15
N ALA A 246 -21.39 23.10 -17.59
CA ALA A 246 -22.09 24.28 -17.07
C ALA A 246 -22.67 24.10 -15.66
N LYS A 247 -22.68 22.88 -15.12
CA LYS A 247 -23.22 22.52 -13.82
C LYS A 247 -22.15 22.05 -12.83
N LEU A 248 -20.88 22.22 -13.16
CA LEU A 248 -19.80 21.92 -12.24
C LEU A 248 -19.90 22.82 -11.01
N THR A 249 -20.00 22.18 -9.85
CA THR A 249 -19.95 22.84 -8.55
C THR A 249 -18.59 22.55 -7.89
N ARG A 250 -18.30 23.21 -6.80
CA ARG A 250 -17.07 22.95 -6.03
C ARG A 250 -16.93 21.45 -5.76
N GLY A 251 -15.83 20.87 -6.23
CA GLY A 251 -15.58 19.41 -6.09
C GLY A 251 -14.50 18.90 -7.05
N ILE A 252 -14.19 17.61 -6.92
CA ILE A 252 -13.24 16.91 -7.78
C ILE A 252 -14.01 16.19 -8.88
N TYR A 253 -13.52 16.31 -10.11
CA TYR A 253 -14.07 15.67 -11.30
C TYR A 253 -12.95 14.98 -12.10
N VAL A 254 -13.32 13.93 -12.84
CA VAL A 254 -12.44 13.26 -13.79
C VAL A 254 -12.89 13.63 -15.19
N THR A 255 -11.94 13.97 -16.06
CA THR A 255 -12.23 14.30 -17.47
C THR A 255 -12.13 13.06 -18.36
N SER A 256 -12.77 13.09 -19.52
CA SER A 256 -12.76 11.97 -20.49
C SER A 256 -11.36 11.60 -21.01
N ASP A 257 -10.37 12.47 -20.82
CA ASP A 257 -8.96 12.25 -21.13
C ASP A 257 -8.14 11.77 -19.90
N GLY A 258 -8.81 11.42 -18.80
CA GLY A 258 -8.21 10.83 -17.60
C GLY A 258 -7.61 11.83 -16.61
N ARG A 259 -7.74 13.12 -16.84
CA ARG A 259 -7.26 14.15 -15.90
C ARG A 259 -8.22 14.34 -14.74
N LYS A 260 -7.71 14.62 -13.54
CA LYS A 260 -8.50 15.07 -12.39
C LYS A 260 -8.49 16.59 -12.35
N ILE A 261 -9.65 17.20 -12.14
CA ILE A 261 -9.80 18.66 -11.98
C ILE A 261 -10.49 18.99 -10.67
N LEU A 262 -10.04 20.02 -9.99
CA LEU A 262 -10.69 20.60 -8.83
C LEU A 262 -11.42 21.88 -9.25
N VAL A 263 -12.74 21.90 -9.07
CA VAL A 263 -13.56 23.11 -9.23
C VAL A 263 -13.66 23.77 -7.86
N LYS A 264 -13.15 25.01 -7.74
CA LYS A 264 -13.13 25.81 -6.50
C LYS A 264 -14.41 26.62 -6.30
#